data_36073fcaabad839b9e42f1e8cb2aefc5
#
_entry.id   36073fcaabad839b9e42f1e8cb2aefc5
#
_cell.length_a   1.000
_cell.length_b   1.000
_cell.length_c   1.000
_cell.angle_alpha   90.00
_cell.angle_beta   90.00
_cell.angle_gamma   90.00
#
_symmetry.space_group_name_H-M   'P 1'
#
loop_
_entity.id
_entity.type
_entity.pdbx_description
1 polymer ?
#
loop_
_entity_poly.entity_id
_entity_poly.type
_entity_poly.pdbx_seq_one_letter_code
_entity_poly.pdbx_strand_id
1 'polypeptide(L)'
;RHAKDADFSRVAGIIIGSEPVTETAVESFLRAFSVDRSVLRPSYGLAEAALIVSTPQTENRPVISHFNRAELAAGRAVIEDKSDATVAYASNGQCVPHQHLAIVDPETRAEVEDGVIGEIWVHGPNMASGYLNRPEETAATFHNTLGDRQQEGLPEDDFWMTTGDLAVIVDGELYITGRLKDLIVIAGRNHYPQDIESTVQAASTQVRPDSVAAFSVEGKDSESLVLLVERADDAQPAGDAEASAVIRTAVTSHHGITPDDIVWKAPGEINRTSSGKIARRVAKKNYVGI
;
A
#
# COMPACT_ATOMS: atom_id res chain seq x y z
N ARG A 1 14.57 22.22 4.23
CA ARG A 1 15.63 23.13 4.70
C ARG A 1 15.08 24.35 5.46
N HIS A 2 13.84 24.79 5.21
CA HIS A 2 13.25 26.00 5.78
C HIS A 2 12.36 25.77 7.02
N ALA A 3 12.18 24.53 7.47
CA ALA A 3 11.28 24.19 8.56
C ALA A 3 11.97 23.92 9.92
N LYS A 4 13.30 24.08 10.00
CA LYS A 4 14.05 23.82 11.25
C LYS A 4 13.62 24.70 12.42
N ASP A 5 13.11 25.89 12.13
CA ASP A 5 12.68 26.87 13.14
C ASP A 5 11.13 27.02 13.17
N ALA A 6 10.39 26.10 12.54
CA ALA A 6 8.95 26.14 12.56
C ALA A 6 8.40 25.66 13.91
N ASP A 7 7.51 26.45 14.48
CA ASP A 7 6.79 26.10 15.70
C ASP A 7 5.53 25.28 15.39
N PHE A 8 5.54 24.02 15.74
CA PHE A 8 4.43 23.08 15.58
C PHE A 8 3.57 22.91 16.85
N SER A 9 3.84 23.66 17.93
CA SER A 9 3.16 23.49 19.22
C SER A 9 1.63 23.68 19.17
N ARG A 10 1.12 24.35 18.13
CA ARG A 10 -0.31 24.61 17.93
C ARG A 10 -0.96 23.69 16.88
N VAL A 11 -0.22 22.73 16.34
CA VAL A 11 -0.75 21.79 15.34
C VAL A 11 -1.60 20.74 16.05
N ALA A 12 -2.90 20.69 15.70
CA ALA A 12 -3.85 19.75 16.29
C ALA A 12 -3.90 18.40 15.54
N GLY A 13 -3.47 18.37 14.29
CA GLY A 13 -3.45 17.16 13.48
C GLY A 13 -2.71 17.34 12.16
N ILE A 14 -2.01 16.29 11.74
CA ILE A 14 -1.31 16.21 10.45
C ILE A 14 -1.81 14.95 9.75
N ILE A 15 -2.62 15.13 8.70
CA ILE A 15 -3.10 14.03 7.86
C ILE A 15 -1.95 13.56 6.98
N ILE A 16 -1.70 12.26 7.00
CA ILE A 16 -0.72 11.59 6.15
C ILE A 16 -1.46 10.49 5.39
N GLY A 17 -1.30 10.44 4.08
CA GLY A 17 -2.01 9.45 3.27
C GLY A 17 -1.55 9.45 1.83
N SER A 18 -2.42 8.90 0.97
CA SER A 18 -2.17 8.70 -0.46
C SER A 18 -1.20 7.56 -0.79
N GLU A 19 -0.35 7.12 0.14
CA GLU A 19 0.52 5.94 0.06
C GLU A 19 0.55 5.25 1.43
N PRO A 20 0.94 3.97 1.50
CA PRO A 20 1.11 3.32 2.79
C PRO A 20 2.11 4.09 3.67
N VAL A 21 1.69 4.41 4.88
CA VAL A 21 2.52 5.15 5.84
C VAL A 21 3.44 4.16 6.55
N THR A 22 4.74 4.28 6.33
CA THR A 22 5.73 3.39 6.94
C THR A 22 6.15 3.87 8.32
N GLU A 23 6.54 2.94 9.20
CA GLU A 23 7.14 3.25 10.50
C GLU A 23 8.33 4.21 10.35
N THR A 24 9.20 3.94 9.36
CA THR A 24 10.38 4.77 9.09
C THR A 24 10.02 6.21 8.73
N ALA A 25 8.96 6.42 7.96
CA ALA A 25 8.49 7.77 7.60
C ALA A 25 7.98 8.52 8.84
N VAL A 26 7.19 7.86 9.69
CA VAL A 26 6.70 8.40 10.94
C VAL A 26 7.87 8.79 11.86
N GLU A 27 8.80 7.89 12.10
CA GLU A 27 9.96 8.12 12.97
C GLU A 27 10.89 9.22 12.43
N SER A 28 11.09 9.28 11.12
CA SER A 28 11.91 10.30 10.47
C SER A 28 11.27 11.69 10.59
N PHE A 29 9.94 11.76 10.43
CA PHE A 29 9.21 13.01 10.61
C PHE A 29 9.28 13.51 12.06
N LEU A 30 9.03 12.64 13.04
CA LEU A 30 9.09 12.98 14.45
C LEU A 30 10.48 13.45 14.88
N ARG A 31 11.55 12.84 14.32
CA ARG A 31 12.92 13.27 14.57
C ARG A 31 13.26 14.62 13.93
N ALA A 32 12.68 14.91 12.78
CA ALA A 32 12.93 16.15 12.04
C ALA A 32 12.18 17.35 12.62
N PHE A 33 11.02 17.11 13.21
CA PHE A 33 10.11 18.12 13.71
C PHE A 33 9.69 17.76 15.14
N SER A 34 9.83 18.70 16.07
CA SER A 34 9.44 18.49 17.47
C SER A 34 7.91 18.57 17.62
N VAL A 35 7.21 17.57 17.09
CA VAL A 35 5.76 17.43 17.21
C VAL A 35 5.40 16.24 18.09
N ASP A 36 4.26 16.32 18.74
CA ASP A 36 3.72 15.18 19.47
C ASP A 36 3.26 14.10 18.49
N ARG A 37 3.58 12.82 18.77
CA ARG A 37 3.21 11.69 17.93
C ARG A 37 1.69 11.61 17.69
N SER A 38 0.91 11.99 18.71
CA SER A 38 -0.57 11.93 18.66
C SER A 38 -1.19 12.85 17.61
N VAL A 39 -0.47 13.86 17.10
CA VAL A 39 -0.98 14.73 16.03
C VAL A 39 -0.93 14.08 14.64
N LEU A 40 -0.14 13.03 14.47
CA LEU A 40 -0.05 12.31 13.19
C LEU A 40 -1.30 11.46 12.96
N ARG A 41 -1.90 11.62 11.80
CA ARG A 41 -3.12 10.92 11.41
C ARG A 41 -2.93 10.24 10.06
N PRO A 42 -2.37 9.01 10.04
CA PRO A 42 -2.41 8.21 8.83
C PRO A 42 -3.87 7.98 8.46
N SER A 43 -4.25 8.35 7.24
CA SER A 43 -5.65 8.36 6.81
C SER A 43 -5.76 7.73 5.43
N TYR A 44 -6.90 7.11 5.15
CA TYR A 44 -7.23 6.57 3.84
C TYR A 44 -8.39 7.35 3.22
N GLY A 45 -8.32 7.51 1.91
CA GLY A 45 -9.39 8.12 1.16
C GLY A 45 -9.07 8.26 -0.32
N LEU A 46 -10.10 8.61 -1.08
CA LEU A 46 -10.05 8.72 -2.53
C LEU A 46 -11.04 9.81 -2.99
N ALA A 47 -10.82 10.33 -4.20
CA ALA A 47 -11.64 11.40 -4.75
C ALA A 47 -13.11 10.99 -4.91
N GLU A 48 -13.35 9.74 -5.23
CA GLU A 48 -14.67 9.14 -5.41
C GLU A 48 -15.52 9.17 -4.12
N ALA A 49 -14.88 9.25 -2.95
CA ALA A 49 -15.52 9.34 -1.64
C ALA A 49 -15.40 10.75 -1.00
N ALA A 50 -15.31 11.79 -1.81
CA ALA A 50 -15.10 13.17 -1.39
C ALA A 50 -13.90 13.37 -0.45
N LEU A 51 -12.91 12.48 -0.49
CA LEU A 51 -11.60 12.44 0.10
C LEU A 51 -11.45 11.43 1.26
N ILE A 52 -11.99 11.65 2.45
CA ILE A 52 -11.67 10.85 3.65
C ILE A 52 -12.68 9.71 3.83
N VAL A 53 -12.16 8.48 3.89
CA VAL A 53 -12.92 7.26 4.21
C VAL A 53 -12.62 6.81 5.64
N SER A 54 -11.33 6.79 6.01
CA SER A 54 -10.93 6.42 7.37
C SER A 54 -9.81 7.30 7.91
N THR A 55 -9.78 7.46 9.22
CA THR A 55 -8.75 8.23 9.94
C THR A 55 -8.72 7.79 11.40
N PRO A 56 -7.56 7.88 12.10
CA PRO A 56 -7.50 7.61 13.53
C PRO A 56 -8.45 8.50 14.32
N GLN A 57 -9.33 7.88 15.10
CA GLN A 57 -10.34 8.54 15.94
C GLN A 57 -10.02 8.43 17.44
N THR A 58 -8.98 7.65 17.79
CA THR A 58 -8.51 7.49 19.16
C THR A 58 -7.35 8.44 19.47
N GLU A 59 -7.01 8.63 20.74
CA GLU A 59 -5.88 9.45 21.16
C GLU A 59 -4.54 8.71 21.05
N ASN A 60 -4.55 7.39 21.08
CA ASN A 60 -3.35 6.53 20.95
C ASN A 60 -2.97 6.33 19.48
N ARG A 61 -2.47 7.35 18.83
CA ARG A 61 -2.14 7.33 17.40
C ARG A 61 -0.74 7.89 17.11
N PRO A 62 -0.13 7.55 15.95
CA PRO A 62 -0.56 6.47 15.07
C PRO A 62 -0.29 5.09 15.68
N VAL A 63 -1.20 4.16 15.49
CA VAL A 63 -0.98 2.74 15.80
C VAL A 63 -0.12 2.15 14.69
N ILE A 64 0.99 1.50 15.06
CA ILE A 64 1.85 0.76 14.13
C ILE A 64 1.87 -0.69 14.59
N SER A 65 1.47 -1.59 13.71
CA SER A 65 1.47 -3.03 13.97
C SER A 65 2.41 -3.74 13.03
N HIS A 66 3.05 -4.80 13.54
CA HIS A 66 3.96 -5.64 12.78
C HIS A 66 3.24 -6.93 12.42
N PHE A 67 3.17 -7.23 11.14
CA PHE A 67 2.45 -8.39 10.62
C PHE A 67 3.42 -9.42 10.07
N ASN A 68 3.16 -10.70 10.32
CA ASN A 68 3.92 -11.81 9.76
C ASN A 68 3.76 -11.83 8.23
N ARG A 69 4.88 -11.77 7.48
CA ARG A 69 4.87 -11.73 6.01
C ARG A 69 4.32 -13.01 5.38
N ALA A 70 4.59 -14.16 5.97
CA ALA A 70 4.12 -15.44 5.43
C ALA A 70 2.60 -15.57 5.56
N GLU A 71 2.02 -15.08 6.65
CA GLU A 71 0.58 -15.03 6.85
C GLU A 71 -0.08 -13.99 5.92
N LEU A 72 0.52 -12.81 5.75
CA LEU A 72 0.04 -11.82 4.76
C LEU A 72 0.05 -12.40 3.34
N ALA A 73 1.09 -13.14 2.97
CA ALA A 73 1.17 -13.83 1.68
C ALA A 73 0.09 -14.92 1.52
N ALA A 74 -0.44 -15.44 2.63
CA ALA A 74 -1.57 -16.37 2.66
C ALA A 74 -2.93 -15.66 2.78
N GLY A 75 -2.97 -14.32 2.71
CA GLY A 75 -4.20 -13.52 2.79
C GLY A 75 -4.70 -13.24 4.21
N ARG A 76 -3.87 -13.44 5.25
CA ARG A 76 -4.23 -13.20 6.65
C ARG A 76 -3.28 -12.24 7.33
N ALA A 77 -3.79 -11.39 8.19
CA ALA A 77 -3.02 -10.47 8.98
C ALA A 77 -2.86 -11.01 10.42
N VAL A 78 -1.66 -11.46 10.73
CA VAL A 78 -1.29 -11.94 12.07
C VAL A 78 -0.26 -10.99 12.65
N ILE A 79 -0.61 -10.34 13.78
CA ILE A 79 0.30 -9.43 14.48
C ILE A 79 1.32 -10.25 15.27
N GLU A 80 2.58 -9.89 15.14
CA GLU A 80 3.71 -10.47 15.87
C GLU A 80 4.66 -9.37 16.35
N ASP A 81 5.61 -9.73 17.22
CA ASP A 81 6.69 -8.84 17.60
C ASP A 81 7.59 -8.50 16.41
N LYS A 82 8.15 -7.31 16.41
CA LYS A 82 9.05 -6.82 15.37
C LYS A 82 10.23 -7.77 15.15
N SER A 83 10.39 -8.23 13.92
CA SER A 83 11.47 -9.12 13.49
C SER A 83 11.71 -9.00 11.98
N ASP A 84 12.71 -9.70 11.45
CA ASP A 84 12.95 -9.77 10.00
C ASP A 84 11.83 -10.49 9.23
N ALA A 85 11.01 -11.30 9.94
CA ALA A 85 9.85 -12.00 9.37
C ALA A 85 8.60 -11.11 9.30
N THR A 86 8.63 -9.91 9.88
CA THR A 86 7.46 -9.03 9.95
C THR A 86 7.61 -7.79 9.07
N VAL A 87 6.49 -7.21 8.68
CA VAL A 87 6.38 -5.89 8.04
C VAL A 87 5.51 -4.97 8.89
N ALA A 88 5.91 -3.71 9.01
CA ALA A 88 5.18 -2.71 9.77
C ALA A 88 4.19 -1.95 8.90
N TYR A 89 2.94 -1.88 9.31
CA TYR A 89 1.92 -0.99 8.75
C TYR A 89 1.41 -0.02 9.81
N ALA A 90 1.25 1.24 9.43
CA ALA A 90 0.52 2.20 10.23
C ALA A 90 -0.98 2.04 9.98
N SER A 91 -1.76 1.99 11.05
CA SER A 91 -3.22 2.01 10.94
C SER A 91 -3.70 3.29 10.29
N ASN A 92 -4.68 3.15 9.41
CA ASN A 92 -5.46 4.25 8.83
C ASN A 92 -6.71 4.58 9.67
N GLY A 93 -6.79 4.07 10.89
CA GLY A 93 -7.87 4.32 11.84
C GLY A 93 -9.17 3.60 11.50
N GLN A 94 -10.28 4.25 11.82
CA GLN A 94 -11.63 3.72 11.65
C GLN A 94 -12.38 4.49 10.57
N CYS A 95 -13.40 3.86 9.99
CA CYS A 95 -14.32 4.52 9.05
C CYS A 95 -14.92 5.78 9.69
N VAL A 96 -14.95 6.89 8.95
CA VAL A 96 -15.53 8.13 9.47
C VAL A 96 -17.06 8.03 9.57
N PRO A 97 -17.70 8.81 10.45
CA PRO A 97 -19.16 8.76 10.64
C PRO A 97 -19.94 8.97 9.33
N HIS A 98 -21.12 8.36 9.27
CA HIS A 98 -22.06 8.42 8.13
C HIS A 98 -21.60 7.71 6.85
N GLN A 99 -20.53 6.94 6.93
CA GLN A 99 -20.10 6.02 5.90
C GLN A 99 -20.07 4.58 6.44
N HIS A 100 -20.08 3.62 5.54
CA HIS A 100 -19.85 2.21 5.82
C HIS A 100 -18.64 1.75 5.03
N LEU A 101 -17.84 0.89 5.65
CA LEU A 101 -16.67 0.27 5.05
C LEU A 101 -16.75 -1.23 5.32
N ALA A 102 -16.58 -2.02 4.29
CA ALA A 102 -16.46 -3.48 4.37
C ALA A 102 -15.15 -3.94 3.70
N ILE A 103 -14.55 -4.98 4.25
CA ILE A 103 -13.47 -5.70 3.59
C ILE A 103 -14.10 -6.90 2.89
N VAL A 104 -13.91 -6.99 1.58
CA VAL A 104 -14.68 -7.87 0.71
C VAL A 104 -13.76 -8.77 -0.10
N ASP A 105 -14.07 -10.05 -0.18
CA ASP A 105 -13.45 -10.95 -1.14
C ASP A 105 -13.91 -10.57 -2.56
N PRO A 106 -13.00 -10.15 -3.45
CA PRO A 106 -13.36 -9.64 -4.77
C PRO A 106 -13.96 -10.71 -5.70
N GLU A 107 -13.77 -12.00 -5.41
CA GLU A 107 -14.30 -13.10 -6.22
C GLU A 107 -15.72 -13.47 -5.80
N THR A 108 -15.96 -13.62 -4.49
CA THR A 108 -17.27 -14.02 -3.95
C THR A 108 -18.18 -12.82 -3.67
N ARG A 109 -17.62 -11.61 -3.55
CA ARG A 109 -18.31 -10.38 -3.15
C ARG A 109 -18.88 -10.45 -1.72
N ALA A 110 -18.43 -11.37 -0.92
CA ALA A 110 -18.79 -11.52 0.48
C ALA A 110 -17.85 -10.69 1.38
N GLU A 111 -18.40 -10.11 2.44
CA GLU A 111 -17.58 -9.51 3.49
C GLU A 111 -16.76 -10.61 4.18
N VAL A 112 -15.48 -10.34 4.39
CA VAL A 112 -14.56 -11.26 5.07
C VAL A 112 -14.49 -10.95 6.57
N GLU A 113 -14.05 -11.94 7.36
CA GLU A 113 -13.83 -11.79 8.79
C GLU A 113 -12.62 -10.87 9.07
N ASP A 114 -12.61 -10.25 10.27
CA ASP A 114 -11.43 -9.51 10.76
C ASP A 114 -10.17 -10.39 10.70
N GLY A 115 -9.06 -9.77 10.30
CA GLY A 115 -7.80 -10.47 10.08
C GLY A 115 -7.64 -11.11 8.69
N VAL A 116 -8.67 -11.12 7.85
CA VAL A 116 -8.60 -11.59 6.46
C VAL A 116 -8.46 -10.38 5.53
N ILE A 117 -7.53 -10.47 4.56
CA ILE A 117 -7.28 -9.41 3.60
C ILE A 117 -8.30 -9.49 2.46
N GLY A 118 -8.89 -8.36 2.12
CA GLY A 118 -9.81 -8.20 1.00
C GLY A 118 -9.77 -6.81 0.40
N GLU A 119 -10.64 -6.57 -0.57
CA GLU A 119 -10.83 -5.26 -1.19
C GLU A 119 -11.67 -4.36 -0.28
N ILE A 120 -11.29 -3.09 -0.16
CA ILE A 120 -12.11 -2.10 0.53
C ILE A 120 -13.31 -1.77 -0.34
N TRP A 121 -14.50 -1.96 0.21
CA TRP A 121 -15.74 -1.44 -0.35
C TRP A 121 -16.29 -0.35 0.55
N VAL A 122 -16.81 0.72 -0.03
CA VAL A 122 -17.32 1.89 0.70
C VAL A 122 -18.73 2.21 0.27
N HIS A 123 -19.57 2.59 1.22
CA HIS A 123 -20.93 3.07 1.00
C HIS A 123 -21.20 4.32 1.84
N GLY A 124 -21.85 5.32 1.27
CA GLY A 124 -22.22 6.52 2.04
C GLY A 124 -22.67 7.70 1.17
N PRO A 125 -23.23 8.72 1.79
CA PRO A 125 -23.80 9.88 1.09
C PRO A 125 -22.76 10.78 0.41
N ASN A 126 -21.49 10.58 0.70
CA ASN A 126 -20.36 11.32 0.13
C ASN A 126 -19.74 10.63 -1.10
N MET A 127 -20.29 9.49 -1.52
CA MET A 127 -19.84 8.83 -2.75
C MET A 127 -20.22 9.68 -3.97
N ALA A 128 -19.29 9.74 -4.95
CA ALA A 128 -19.58 10.35 -6.24
C ALA A 128 -20.67 9.56 -6.97
N SER A 129 -21.42 10.25 -7.84
CA SER A 129 -22.46 9.59 -8.67
C SER A 129 -21.89 8.84 -9.88
N GLY A 130 -20.59 8.97 -10.14
CA GLY A 130 -19.91 8.27 -11.23
C GLY A 130 -18.87 9.10 -11.96
N TYR A 131 -18.28 8.51 -12.99
CA TYR A 131 -17.28 9.14 -13.86
C TYR A 131 -17.94 9.80 -15.08
N LEU A 132 -17.57 11.04 -15.36
CA LEU A 132 -18.13 11.81 -16.48
C LEU A 132 -17.88 11.12 -17.82
N ASN A 133 -18.96 10.85 -18.57
CA ASN A 133 -18.94 10.18 -19.88
C ASN A 133 -18.32 8.76 -19.86
N ARG A 134 -18.38 8.06 -18.71
CA ARG A 134 -17.88 6.69 -18.56
C ARG A 134 -18.91 5.80 -17.85
N PRO A 135 -20.03 5.49 -18.49
CA PRO A 135 -21.11 4.76 -17.85
C PRO A 135 -20.73 3.33 -17.44
N GLU A 136 -19.92 2.64 -18.23
CA GLU A 136 -19.48 1.27 -17.91
C GLU A 136 -18.56 1.25 -16.68
N GLU A 137 -17.57 2.16 -16.62
CA GLU A 137 -16.68 2.28 -15.45
C GLU A 137 -17.47 2.74 -14.21
N THR A 138 -18.46 3.63 -14.40
CA THR A 138 -19.36 4.06 -13.32
C THR A 138 -20.12 2.88 -12.74
N ALA A 139 -20.77 2.09 -13.59
CA ALA A 139 -21.52 0.91 -13.15
C ALA A 139 -20.61 -0.10 -12.42
N ALA A 140 -19.43 -0.38 -12.99
CA ALA A 140 -18.49 -1.32 -12.39
C ALA A 140 -17.93 -0.86 -11.05
N THR A 141 -17.79 0.45 -10.83
CA THR A 141 -17.19 1.00 -9.60
C THR A 141 -18.22 1.30 -8.53
N PHE A 142 -19.37 1.93 -8.88
CA PHE A 142 -20.29 2.50 -7.90
C PHE A 142 -21.60 1.71 -7.70
N HIS A 143 -21.84 0.71 -8.53
CA HIS A 143 -23.09 -0.07 -8.47
C HIS A 143 -22.81 -1.54 -8.20
N ASN A 144 -22.38 -1.82 -6.97
CA ASN A 144 -22.10 -3.17 -6.53
C ASN A 144 -22.98 -3.53 -5.33
N THR A 145 -23.40 -4.79 -5.30
CA THR A 145 -24.15 -5.36 -4.17
C THR A 145 -23.19 -6.18 -3.32
N LEU A 146 -23.12 -5.86 -2.04
CA LEU A 146 -22.39 -6.66 -1.06
C LEU A 146 -23.16 -7.97 -0.84
N GLY A 147 -22.47 -9.10 -0.95
CA GLY A 147 -23.00 -10.44 -0.72
C GLY A 147 -23.23 -10.75 0.75
N ASP A 148 -22.74 -11.90 1.20
CA ASP A 148 -22.83 -12.28 2.62
C ASP A 148 -22.11 -11.22 3.49
N ARG A 149 -22.73 -10.87 4.62
CA ARG A 149 -22.30 -9.81 5.53
C ARG A 149 -21.92 -10.38 6.88
N GLN A 150 -20.84 -9.90 7.45
CA GLN A 150 -20.39 -10.22 8.81
C GLN A 150 -20.89 -9.18 9.81
N GLN A 151 -20.91 -7.91 9.40
CA GLN A 151 -21.34 -6.80 10.25
C GLN A 151 -22.85 -6.58 10.14
N GLU A 152 -23.50 -6.32 11.28
CA GLU A 152 -24.91 -5.92 11.31
C GLU A 152 -25.10 -4.47 10.85
N GLY A 153 -26.23 -4.19 10.20
CA GLY A 153 -26.64 -2.82 9.83
C GLY A 153 -25.94 -2.23 8.60
N LEU A 154 -25.20 -3.03 7.84
CA LEU A 154 -24.67 -2.60 6.56
C LEU A 154 -25.80 -2.43 5.53
N PRO A 155 -25.70 -1.41 4.63
CA PRO A 155 -26.70 -1.19 3.57
C PRO A 155 -26.90 -2.39 2.65
N GLU A 156 -28.14 -2.65 2.28
CA GLU A 156 -28.54 -3.81 1.44
C GLU A 156 -28.74 -3.45 -0.03
N ASP A 157 -28.55 -2.18 -0.37
CA ASP A 157 -28.68 -1.69 -1.73
C ASP A 157 -27.46 -2.03 -2.61
N ASP A 158 -27.50 -1.59 -3.87
CA ASP A 158 -26.47 -1.83 -4.88
C ASP A 158 -25.53 -0.60 -5.08
N PHE A 159 -25.39 0.27 -4.06
CA PHE A 159 -24.56 1.47 -4.14
C PHE A 159 -23.21 1.30 -3.45
N TRP A 160 -22.71 0.10 -3.32
CA TRP A 160 -21.36 -0.12 -2.83
C TRP A 160 -20.33 0.22 -3.90
N MET A 161 -19.36 1.02 -3.51
CA MET A 161 -18.23 1.40 -4.36
C MET A 161 -17.03 0.49 -4.10
N THR A 162 -16.51 -0.13 -5.16
CA THR A 162 -15.25 -0.86 -5.15
C THR A 162 -14.07 0.11 -5.28
N THR A 163 -13.03 -0.05 -4.48
CA THR A 163 -11.91 0.89 -4.49
C THR A 163 -10.69 0.39 -5.26
N GLY A 164 -10.57 -0.92 -5.41
CA GLY A 164 -9.37 -1.58 -5.93
C GLY A 164 -8.19 -1.56 -4.96
N ASP A 165 -8.37 -1.07 -3.73
CA ASP A 165 -7.36 -1.08 -2.68
C ASP A 165 -7.59 -2.26 -1.74
N LEU A 166 -6.52 -2.97 -1.36
CA LEU A 166 -6.54 -4.10 -0.44
C LEU A 166 -6.25 -3.62 0.98
N ALA A 167 -6.99 -4.16 1.93
CA ALA A 167 -6.82 -3.87 3.33
C ALA A 167 -7.25 -5.03 4.23
N VAL A 168 -7.03 -4.84 5.52
CA VAL A 168 -7.51 -5.72 6.58
C VAL A 168 -7.93 -4.88 7.78
N ILE A 169 -8.92 -5.34 8.51
CA ILE A 169 -9.27 -4.82 9.83
C ILE A 169 -8.71 -5.78 10.88
N VAL A 170 -7.97 -5.23 11.85
CA VAL A 170 -7.48 -5.98 13.02
C VAL A 170 -7.69 -5.10 14.25
N ASP A 171 -8.32 -5.62 15.26
CA ASP A 171 -8.65 -4.91 16.51
C ASP A 171 -9.41 -3.58 16.27
N GLY A 172 -10.26 -3.54 15.24
CA GLY A 172 -11.04 -2.37 14.82
C GLY A 172 -10.24 -1.29 14.09
N GLU A 173 -8.97 -1.53 13.77
CA GLU A 173 -8.08 -0.63 13.03
C GLU A 173 -7.93 -1.09 11.57
N LEU A 174 -8.03 -0.17 10.62
CA LEU A 174 -7.85 -0.43 9.20
C LEU A 174 -6.38 -0.34 8.80
N TYR A 175 -5.86 -1.34 8.13
CA TYR A 175 -4.51 -1.37 7.57
C TYR A 175 -4.54 -1.58 6.06
N ILE A 176 -4.04 -0.60 5.30
CA ILE A 176 -3.95 -0.69 3.84
C ILE A 176 -2.73 -1.53 3.48
N THR A 177 -2.94 -2.63 2.78
CA THR A 177 -1.86 -3.56 2.39
C THR A 177 -1.37 -3.35 0.97
N GLY A 178 -2.18 -2.79 0.08
CA GLY A 178 -1.77 -2.54 -1.30
C GLY A 178 -2.92 -2.26 -2.25
N ARG A 179 -2.70 -2.57 -3.53
CA ARG A 179 -3.72 -2.48 -4.58
C ARG A 179 -3.96 -3.83 -5.22
N LEU A 180 -5.21 -4.18 -5.43
CA LEU A 180 -5.60 -5.45 -6.05
C LEU A 180 -4.91 -5.66 -7.43
N LYS A 181 -4.86 -4.61 -8.26
CA LYS A 181 -4.25 -4.65 -9.60
C LYS A 181 -2.72 -4.63 -9.62
N ASP A 182 -2.09 -4.30 -8.51
CA ASP A 182 -0.63 -4.26 -8.37
C ASP A 182 -0.10 -5.48 -7.60
N LEU A 183 -0.99 -6.31 -7.04
CA LEU A 183 -0.63 -7.51 -6.30
C LEU A 183 0.18 -8.46 -7.17
N ILE A 184 1.30 -8.91 -6.64
CA ILE A 184 2.17 -9.90 -7.28
C ILE A 184 1.77 -11.27 -6.75
N VAL A 185 1.35 -12.18 -7.64
CA VAL A 185 0.95 -13.53 -7.26
C VAL A 185 1.97 -14.52 -7.85
N ILE A 186 2.82 -15.11 -7.00
CA ILE A 186 3.81 -16.08 -7.41
C ILE A 186 3.59 -17.38 -6.62
N ALA A 187 3.49 -18.50 -7.32
CA ALA A 187 3.24 -19.82 -6.74
C ALA A 187 2.02 -19.86 -5.81
N GLY A 188 0.96 -19.11 -6.15
CA GLY A 188 -0.29 -19.03 -5.38
C GLY A 188 -0.21 -18.22 -4.09
N ARG A 189 0.87 -17.43 -3.91
CA ARG A 189 1.06 -16.56 -2.74
C ARG A 189 1.03 -15.10 -3.16
N ASN A 190 0.44 -14.27 -2.30
CA ASN A 190 0.34 -12.83 -2.50
C ASN A 190 1.63 -12.14 -2.01
N HIS A 191 2.19 -11.28 -2.83
CA HIS A 191 3.32 -10.44 -2.47
C HIS A 191 2.96 -8.97 -2.75
N TYR A 192 3.20 -8.13 -1.77
CA TYR A 192 2.85 -6.71 -1.85
C TYR A 192 4.04 -5.92 -2.39
N PRO A 193 3.91 -5.25 -3.55
CA PRO A 193 5.03 -4.56 -4.19
C PRO A 193 5.75 -3.60 -3.25
N GLN A 194 5.02 -2.87 -2.42
CA GLN A 194 5.59 -1.87 -1.52
C GLN A 194 6.52 -2.49 -0.46
N ASP A 195 6.21 -3.70 0.03
CA ASP A 195 7.06 -4.40 1.00
C ASP A 195 8.35 -4.89 0.34
N ILE A 196 8.24 -5.43 -0.89
CA ILE A 196 9.42 -5.80 -1.70
C ILE A 196 10.29 -4.58 -1.99
N GLU A 197 9.69 -3.48 -2.44
CA GLU A 197 10.39 -2.22 -2.77
C GLU A 197 11.11 -1.64 -1.54
N SER A 198 10.48 -1.71 -0.38
CA SER A 198 11.09 -1.32 0.90
C SER A 198 12.30 -2.19 1.24
N THR A 199 12.20 -3.50 1.05
CA THR A 199 13.31 -4.45 1.25
C THR A 199 14.47 -4.14 0.30
N VAL A 200 14.18 -3.89 -0.97
CA VAL A 200 15.19 -3.53 -2.00
C VAL A 200 15.91 -2.24 -1.61
N GLN A 201 15.17 -1.22 -1.21
CA GLN A 201 15.73 0.06 -0.80
C GLN A 201 16.62 -0.07 0.44
N ALA A 202 16.20 -0.87 1.41
CA ALA A 202 16.98 -1.10 2.64
C ALA A 202 18.25 -1.94 2.40
N ALA A 203 18.26 -2.77 1.36
CA ALA A 203 19.35 -3.71 1.09
C ALA A 203 20.64 -3.03 0.59
N SER A 204 20.58 -1.89 -0.08
CA SER A 204 21.77 -1.27 -0.68
C SER A 204 21.64 0.26 -0.80
N THR A 205 22.73 0.96 -0.45
CA THR A 205 22.88 2.40 -0.67
C THR A 205 23.03 2.77 -2.16
N GLN A 206 23.24 1.79 -3.05
CA GLN A 206 23.20 1.98 -4.51
C GLN A 206 21.80 2.36 -5.00
N VAL A 207 20.76 2.03 -4.23
CA VAL A 207 19.35 2.27 -4.56
C VAL A 207 18.95 3.68 -4.15
N ARG A 208 18.37 4.43 -5.11
CA ARG A 208 17.78 5.73 -4.82
C ARG A 208 16.52 5.57 -3.96
N PRO A 209 16.36 6.37 -2.90
CA PRO A 209 15.14 6.34 -2.07
C PRO A 209 13.87 6.54 -2.90
N ASP A 210 12.81 5.81 -2.54
CA ASP A 210 11.48 5.87 -3.17
C ASP A 210 11.48 5.70 -4.70
N SER A 211 12.43 4.90 -5.22
CA SER A 211 12.68 4.78 -6.66
C SER A 211 12.90 3.32 -7.09
N VAL A 212 12.05 2.46 -6.59
CA VAL A 212 11.98 1.03 -6.97
C VAL A 212 10.57 0.72 -7.47
N ALA A 213 10.46 -0.08 -8.53
CA ALA A 213 9.19 -0.63 -8.99
C ALA A 213 9.28 -2.16 -9.03
N ALA A 214 8.48 -2.82 -8.21
CA ALA A 214 8.35 -4.28 -8.19
C ALA A 214 7.04 -4.68 -8.90
N PHE A 215 7.12 -5.63 -9.82
CA PHE A 215 5.97 -6.21 -10.49
C PHE A 215 6.29 -7.62 -11.00
N SER A 216 5.26 -8.40 -11.28
CA SER A 216 5.41 -9.69 -11.95
C SER A 216 5.17 -9.58 -13.45
N VAL A 217 5.78 -10.47 -14.20
CA VAL A 217 5.52 -10.71 -15.62
C VAL A 217 5.28 -12.19 -15.87
N GLU A 218 4.60 -12.54 -16.95
CA GLU A 218 4.46 -13.95 -17.35
C GLU A 218 5.83 -14.55 -17.64
N GLY A 219 6.18 -15.58 -16.89
CA GLY A 219 7.36 -16.40 -17.11
C GLY A 219 7.01 -17.68 -17.89
N LYS A 220 7.98 -18.58 -18.06
CA LYS A 220 7.77 -19.84 -18.82
C LYS A 220 6.80 -20.81 -18.13
N ASP A 221 6.89 -20.91 -16.81
CA ASP A 221 6.12 -21.90 -16.02
C ASP A 221 5.28 -21.24 -14.91
N SER A 222 5.59 -19.98 -14.56
CA SER A 222 4.93 -19.20 -13.51
C SER A 222 5.21 -17.72 -13.72
N GLU A 223 4.57 -16.85 -12.93
CA GLU A 223 4.94 -15.43 -12.89
C GLU A 223 6.37 -15.26 -12.34
N SER A 224 7.09 -14.31 -12.94
CA SER A 224 8.47 -13.94 -12.62
C SER A 224 8.51 -12.56 -11.98
N LEU A 225 9.24 -12.40 -10.88
CA LEU A 225 9.43 -11.11 -10.21
C LEU A 225 10.49 -10.28 -10.95
N VAL A 226 10.11 -9.07 -11.33
CA VAL A 226 11.00 -8.07 -11.94
C VAL A 226 11.08 -6.85 -11.04
N LEU A 227 12.30 -6.34 -10.88
CA LEU A 227 12.61 -5.11 -10.16
C LEU A 227 13.21 -4.08 -11.11
N LEU A 228 12.59 -2.91 -11.24
CA LEU A 228 13.24 -1.73 -11.80
C LEU A 228 13.77 -0.88 -10.66
N VAL A 229 15.04 -0.52 -10.71
CA VAL A 229 15.74 0.16 -9.60
C VAL A 229 16.48 1.37 -10.13
N GLU A 230 16.19 2.57 -9.62
CA GLU A 230 17.02 3.75 -9.93
C GLU A 230 18.25 3.77 -9.03
N ARG A 231 19.39 4.13 -9.62
CA ARG A 231 20.64 4.39 -8.87
C ARG A 231 20.51 5.65 -8.03
N ALA A 232 21.12 5.64 -6.86
CA ALA A 232 21.31 6.86 -6.08
C ALA A 232 22.12 7.89 -6.88
N ASP A 233 21.94 9.18 -6.56
CA ASP A 233 22.50 10.27 -7.38
C ASP A 233 24.04 10.24 -7.52
N ASP A 234 24.74 9.71 -6.52
CA ASP A 234 26.19 9.54 -6.44
C ASP A 234 26.68 8.11 -6.71
N ALA A 235 25.77 7.18 -6.96
CA ALA A 235 26.08 5.78 -7.24
C ALA A 235 26.56 5.57 -8.69
N GLN A 236 27.48 4.62 -8.86
CA GLN A 236 28.09 4.33 -10.16
C GLN A 236 27.62 2.96 -10.69
N PRO A 237 27.46 2.79 -12.03
CA PRO A 237 27.06 1.52 -12.63
C PRO A 237 27.97 0.34 -12.29
N ALA A 238 29.21 0.58 -11.93
CA ALA A 238 30.16 -0.47 -11.50
C ALA A 238 29.73 -1.20 -10.23
N GLY A 239 28.89 -0.56 -9.37
CA GLY A 239 28.34 -1.16 -8.16
C GLY A 239 27.08 -2.00 -8.37
N ASP A 240 26.46 -1.98 -9.56
CA ASP A 240 25.16 -2.61 -9.81
C ASP A 240 25.17 -4.13 -9.61
N ALA A 241 26.24 -4.80 -10.02
CA ALA A 241 26.35 -6.26 -9.91
C ALA A 241 26.38 -6.72 -8.44
N GLU A 242 27.19 -6.05 -7.61
CA GLU A 242 27.27 -6.32 -6.17
C GLU A 242 25.95 -6.01 -5.48
N ALA A 243 25.37 -4.82 -5.74
CA ALA A 243 24.09 -4.45 -5.20
C ALA A 243 22.95 -5.40 -5.59
N SER A 244 22.94 -5.88 -6.85
CA SER A 244 21.98 -6.89 -7.32
C SER A 244 22.07 -8.20 -6.56
N ALA A 245 23.28 -8.65 -6.23
CA ALA A 245 23.46 -9.86 -5.43
C ALA A 245 22.91 -9.70 -4.00
N VAL A 246 23.19 -8.56 -3.38
CA VAL A 246 22.66 -8.23 -2.04
C VAL A 246 21.14 -8.12 -2.05
N ILE A 247 20.57 -7.41 -3.05
CA ILE A 247 19.13 -7.27 -3.23
C ILE A 247 18.46 -8.64 -3.41
N ARG A 248 19.00 -9.52 -4.29
CA ARG A 248 18.46 -10.88 -4.46
C ARG A 248 18.44 -11.66 -3.14
N THR A 249 19.52 -11.60 -2.39
CA THR A 249 19.61 -12.28 -1.09
C THR A 249 18.55 -11.74 -0.12
N ALA A 250 18.42 -10.41 0.00
CA ALA A 250 17.45 -9.79 0.90
C ALA A 250 16.02 -10.14 0.52
N VAL A 251 15.64 -10.00 -0.76
CA VAL A 251 14.29 -10.32 -1.23
C VAL A 251 13.98 -11.80 -1.03
N THR A 252 14.91 -12.69 -1.37
CA THR A 252 14.70 -14.13 -1.19
C THR A 252 14.54 -14.49 0.29
N SER A 253 15.34 -13.89 1.17
CA SER A 253 15.27 -14.16 2.62
C SER A 253 13.97 -13.67 3.24
N HIS A 254 13.51 -12.46 2.88
CA HIS A 254 12.35 -11.84 3.53
C HIS A 254 11.02 -12.25 2.91
N HIS A 255 10.99 -12.51 1.59
CA HIS A 255 9.74 -12.74 0.85
C HIS A 255 9.61 -14.17 0.32
N GLY A 256 10.65 -15.00 0.42
CA GLY A 256 10.63 -16.38 -0.08
C GLY A 256 10.56 -16.50 -1.61
N ILE A 257 10.77 -15.41 -2.34
CA ILE A 257 10.80 -15.35 -3.80
C ILE A 257 12.10 -14.67 -4.27
N THR A 258 12.61 -15.10 -5.41
CA THR A 258 13.85 -14.54 -5.96
C THR A 258 13.51 -13.66 -7.17
N PRO A 259 14.03 -12.43 -7.26
CA PRO A 259 13.90 -11.64 -8.46
C PRO A 259 14.57 -12.31 -9.67
N ASP A 260 13.81 -12.54 -10.73
CA ASP A 260 14.32 -13.07 -11.99
C ASP A 260 15.18 -12.02 -12.70
N ASP A 261 14.73 -10.76 -12.69
CA ASP A 261 15.45 -9.65 -13.28
C ASP A 261 15.52 -8.44 -12.36
N ILE A 262 16.66 -7.77 -12.36
CA ILE A 262 16.91 -6.48 -11.68
C ILE A 262 17.50 -5.51 -12.71
N VAL A 263 16.66 -4.58 -13.16
CA VAL A 263 17.03 -3.61 -14.19
C VAL A 263 17.37 -2.28 -13.55
N TRP A 264 18.64 -1.92 -13.65
CA TRP A 264 19.11 -0.63 -13.16
C TRP A 264 18.80 0.50 -14.13
N LYS A 265 18.26 1.59 -13.60
CA LYS A 265 17.89 2.81 -14.31
C LYS A 265 18.70 3.99 -13.80
N ALA A 266 18.83 5.01 -14.64
CA ALA A 266 19.33 6.31 -14.19
C ALA A 266 18.28 7.03 -13.33
N PRO A 267 18.69 7.98 -12.47
CA PRO A 267 17.76 8.78 -11.68
C PRO A 267 16.68 9.45 -12.53
N GLY A 268 15.40 9.23 -12.18
CA GLY A 268 14.24 9.82 -12.87
C GLY A 268 13.73 9.03 -14.09
N GLU A 269 14.27 7.86 -14.39
CA GLU A 269 13.82 7.04 -15.53
C GLU A 269 12.60 6.14 -15.21
N ILE A 270 12.33 5.87 -13.94
CA ILE A 270 11.12 5.15 -13.57
C ILE A 270 9.91 6.09 -13.65
N ASN A 271 8.91 5.69 -14.41
CA ASN A 271 7.70 6.48 -14.60
C ASN A 271 6.97 6.74 -13.27
N ARG A 272 6.54 7.99 -13.09
CA ARG A 272 5.75 8.42 -11.94
C ARG A 272 4.41 8.98 -12.38
N THR A 273 3.43 8.91 -11.49
CA THR A 273 2.14 9.58 -11.66
C THR A 273 2.30 11.09 -11.49
N SER A 274 1.27 11.87 -11.84
CA SER A 274 1.22 13.31 -11.59
C SER A 274 1.38 13.69 -10.12
N SER A 275 1.06 12.76 -9.20
CA SER A 275 1.26 12.92 -7.75
C SER A 275 2.65 12.46 -7.26
N GLY A 276 3.54 12.06 -8.17
CA GLY A 276 4.92 11.66 -7.84
C GLY A 276 5.11 10.18 -7.48
N LYS A 277 4.04 9.39 -7.42
CA LYS A 277 4.09 7.95 -7.07
C LYS A 277 4.65 7.11 -8.21
N ILE A 278 5.30 6.00 -7.90
CA ILE A 278 5.74 5.01 -8.88
C ILE A 278 4.55 4.49 -9.69
N ALA A 279 4.63 4.62 -11.01
CA ALA A 279 3.59 4.14 -11.93
C ALA A 279 3.91 2.70 -12.37
N ARG A 280 3.76 1.71 -11.46
CA ARG A 280 4.15 0.29 -11.67
C ARG A 280 3.58 -0.30 -12.95
N ARG A 281 2.31 0.00 -13.28
CA ARG A 281 1.68 -0.50 -14.51
C ARG A 281 2.34 0.04 -15.77
N VAL A 282 2.77 1.31 -15.76
CA VAL A 282 3.51 1.91 -16.88
C VAL A 282 4.93 1.32 -16.94
N ALA A 283 5.57 1.13 -15.80
CA ALA A 283 6.87 0.51 -15.69
C ALA A 283 6.85 -0.93 -16.23
N LYS A 284 5.85 -1.75 -15.82
CA LYS A 284 5.62 -3.10 -16.35
C LYS A 284 5.40 -3.09 -17.88
N LYS A 285 4.51 -2.21 -18.35
CA LYS A 285 4.20 -2.08 -19.79
C LYS A 285 5.46 -1.76 -20.61
N ASN A 286 6.26 -0.80 -20.14
CA ASN A 286 7.51 -0.43 -20.81
C ASN A 286 8.55 -1.55 -20.77
N TYR A 287 8.60 -2.34 -19.71
CA TYR A 287 9.51 -3.48 -19.57
C TYR A 287 9.18 -4.59 -20.57
N VAL A 288 7.91 -4.92 -20.74
CA VAL A 288 7.47 -5.97 -21.69
C VAL A 288 7.37 -5.48 -23.14
N GLY A 289 7.56 -4.19 -23.41
CA GLY A 289 7.59 -3.63 -24.76
C GLY A 289 6.21 -3.45 -25.40
N ILE A 290 5.17 -3.24 -24.60
CA ILE A 290 3.78 -3.05 -25.05
C ILE A 290 3.33 -1.60 -24.86
#